data_a703774d3137374f109177d7577766f0
#
_entry.id   a703774d3137374f109177d7577766f0
#
_cell.length_a   1.000
_cell.length_b   1.000
_cell.length_c   1.000
_cell.angle_alpha   90.00
_cell.angle_beta   90.00
_cell.angle_gamma   90.00
#
_symmetry.space_group_name_H-M   'P 1'
#
loop_
_entity.id
_entity.type
_entity.pdbx_description
1 polymer ?
#
loop_
_entity_poly.entity_id
_entity_poly.type
_entity_poly.pdbx_seq_one_letter_code
_entity_poly.pdbx_strand_id
1 'polypeptide(L)'
;MYEFLKEKGIDVEMYTTFPSNFNVLPSPPKSKIFGEETMLNSPSYSKRVLNEINPEKGSILHIANAWHGIIPLAEKRGVKTVITIHYWWPTCYFNSMTCNDCDCKTVSKVSKAIRSKKSKSLFTSTLEAFYAIRKMERIKKNVSSASVILAISKVVKDVLISRGFPEEKIKVITISALTKNIDYVPYTPNDKFFTFAYLSYPDREKGIFNLLEAFAIALKNNNNLRLKVHGGLESKQVVEIVKNLELTKHVILTERVPYEEFVKKMREILSDVDVVVVPSLIIETWGRVVTESMLSGRPVLVTKGNGGLVMQVTDGVDGFHVNTYDVKEFAEALYKISLIPREEIKKMGERARANALAKYNPDKIINDIIEMYKELSE
;
A
#
# COMPACT_ATOMS: atom_id res chain seq x y z
N MET A 1 0.18 12.90 7.96
CA MET A 1 0.43 14.16 7.23
C MET A 1 -0.23 15.35 7.91
N TYR A 2 -1.55 15.39 8.06
CA TYR A 2 -2.29 16.50 8.68
C TYR A 2 -1.70 16.95 10.03
N GLU A 3 -1.53 16.04 10.99
CA GLU A 3 -0.96 16.34 12.30
C GLU A 3 0.47 16.87 12.22
N PHE A 4 1.31 16.27 11.37
CA PHE A 4 2.68 16.74 11.15
C PHE A 4 2.73 18.18 10.58
N LEU A 5 1.84 18.51 9.65
CA LEU A 5 1.75 19.89 9.11
C LEU A 5 1.31 20.88 10.18
N LYS A 6 0.34 20.54 11.03
CA LYS A 6 -0.07 21.36 12.18
C LYS A 6 1.06 21.57 13.17
N GLU A 7 1.83 20.53 13.49
CA GLU A 7 3.00 20.62 14.37
C GLU A 7 4.07 21.59 13.82
N LYS A 8 4.16 21.76 12.50
CA LYS A 8 5.05 22.73 11.82
C LYS A 8 4.42 24.11 11.65
N GLY A 9 3.25 24.37 12.22
CA GLY A 9 2.57 25.67 12.17
C GLY A 9 1.91 26.01 10.83
N ILE A 10 1.70 25.01 9.97
CA ILE A 10 0.97 25.19 8.70
C ILE A 10 -0.52 25.30 9.01
N ASP A 11 -1.17 26.34 8.51
CA ASP A 11 -2.62 26.46 8.57
C ASP A 11 -3.24 25.45 7.60
N VAL A 12 -3.86 24.40 8.16
CA VAL A 12 -4.41 23.27 7.42
C VAL A 12 -5.73 22.81 8.00
N GLU A 13 -6.73 22.68 7.14
CA GLU A 13 -8.00 22.05 7.46
C GLU A 13 -8.11 20.68 6.80
N MET A 14 -8.78 19.76 7.47
CA MET A 14 -9.04 18.43 6.94
C MET A 14 -10.52 18.20 6.73
N TYR A 15 -10.86 17.71 5.54
CA TYR A 15 -12.22 17.38 5.12
C TYR A 15 -12.36 15.91 4.79
N THR A 16 -13.45 15.29 5.20
CA THR A 16 -13.73 13.86 4.99
C THR A 16 -15.23 13.63 4.74
N THR A 17 -15.58 12.52 4.06
CA THR A 17 -16.98 12.06 3.95
C THR A 17 -17.39 11.06 5.03
N PHE A 18 -16.45 10.65 5.87
CA PHE A 18 -16.72 9.70 6.96
C PHE A 18 -16.89 10.45 8.30
N PRO A 19 -17.75 9.95 9.21
CA PRO A 19 -17.82 10.49 10.56
C PRO A 19 -16.45 10.51 11.23
N SER A 20 -16.02 11.67 11.69
CA SER A 20 -14.70 11.89 12.30
C SER A 20 -14.69 13.18 13.09
N ASN A 21 -13.58 13.48 13.77
CA ASN A 21 -13.32 14.75 14.44
C ASN A 21 -12.90 15.89 13.48
N PHE A 22 -12.98 15.66 12.17
CA PHE A 22 -12.64 16.63 11.12
C PHE A 22 -13.91 17.21 10.48
N ASN A 23 -13.74 18.18 9.58
CA ASN A 23 -14.84 18.76 8.82
C ASN A 23 -15.49 17.67 7.95
N VAL A 24 -16.75 17.34 8.24
CA VAL A 24 -17.46 16.25 7.55
C VAL A 24 -18.24 16.80 6.35
N LEU A 25 -17.85 16.38 5.16
CA LEU A 25 -18.53 16.72 3.92
C LEU A 25 -19.81 15.88 3.74
N PRO A 26 -20.79 16.38 2.99
CA PRO A 26 -21.98 15.60 2.65
C PRO A 26 -21.61 14.27 2.00
N SER A 27 -22.28 13.18 2.38
CA SER A 27 -22.08 11.89 1.72
C SER A 27 -22.43 11.96 0.22
N PRO A 28 -21.74 11.18 -0.63
CA PRO A 28 -22.08 11.09 -2.05
C PRO A 28 -23.49 10.51 -2.23
N PRO A 29 -24.19 10.86 -3.31
CA PRO A 29 -25.48 10.28 -3.62
C PRO A 29 -25.38 8.75 -3.77
N LYS A 30 -26.30 8.03 -3.17
CA LYS A 30 -26.40 6.57 -3.35
C LYS A 30 -26.89 6.27 -4.77
N SER A 31 -26.28 5.29 -5.44
CA SER A 31 -26.73 4.80 -6.74
C SER A 31 -26.79 3.29 -6.74
N LYS A 32 -27.89 2.73 -7.29
CA LYS A 32 -28.02 1.28 -7.50
C LYS A 32 -27.21 0.77 -8.71
N ILE A 33 -26.81 1.67 -9.59
CA ILE A 33 -26.17 1.35 -10.89
C ILE A 33 -24.67 1.64 -10.83
N PHE A 34 -24.26 2.74 -10.21
CA PHE A 34 -22.89 3.22 -10.17
C PHE A 34 -22.28 3.02 -8.80
N GLY A 35 -21.03 2.56 -8.73
CA GLY A 35 -20.29 2.45 -7.47
C GLY A 35 -20.04 3.82 -6.82
N GLU A 36 -19.80 3.83 -5.53
CA GLU A 36 -19.57 5.03 -4.72
C GLU A 36 -18.48 5.95 -5.28
N GLU A 37 -17.36 5.41 -5.75
CA GLU A 37 -16.27 6.17 -6.38
C GLU A 37 -16.75 6.99 -7.60
N THR A 38 -17.66 6.41 -8.41
CA THR A 38 -18.24 7.12 -9.57
C THR A 38 -19.11 8.27 -9.13
N MET A 39 -19.86 8.10 -8.05
CA MET A 39 -20.74 9.13 -7.48
C MET A 39 -19.93 10.25 -6.82
N LEU A 40 -18.85 9.91 -6.09
CA LEU A 40 -17.88 10.87 -5.55
C LEU A 40 -17.29 11.80 -6.62
N ASN A 41 -17.07 11.29 -7.82
CA ASN A 41 -16.50 12.04 -8.94
C ASN A 41 -17.52 12.56 -9.95
N SER A 42 -18.80 12.54 -9.61
CA SER A 42 -19.84 13.18 -10.45
C SER A 42 -19.69 14.70 -10.44
N PRO A 43 -19.95 15.38 -11.58
CA PRO A 43 -19.79 16.85 -11.65
C PRO A 43 -20.63 17.60 -10.61
N SER A 44 -21.86 17.15 -10.37
CA SER A 44 -22.78 17.75 -9.39
C SER A 44 -22.29 17.63 -7.97
N TYR A 45 -21.81 16.45 -7.57
CA TYR A 45 -21.26 16.22 -6.24
C TYR A 45 -19.93 16.98 -6.04
N SER A 46 -19.02 16.90 -7.01
CA SER A 46 -17.74 17.64 -6.97
C SER A 46 -17.96 19.14 -6.83
N LYS A 47 -18.96 19.71 -7.53
CA LYS A 47 -19.33 21.13 -7.41
C LYS A 47 -19.88 21.45 -6.01
N ARG A 48 -20.75 20.58 -5.47
CA ARG A 48 -21.30 20.73 -4.11
C ARG A 48 -20.19 20.73 -3.07
N VAL A 49 -19.28 19.75 -3.13
CA VAL A 49 -18.13 19.64 -2.21
C VAL A 49 -17.24 20.87 -2.30
N LEU A 50 -16.90 21.33 -3.52
CA LEU A 50 -16.06 22.52 -3.68
C LEU A 50 -16.74 23.80 -3.14
N ASN A 51 -18.06 23.90 -3.21
CA ASN A 51 -18.79 25.02 -2.62
C ASN A 51 -18.85 24.94 -1.10
N GLU A 52 -18.90 23.73 -0.52
CA GLU A 52 -18.87 23.51 0.94
C GLU A 52 -17.51 23.86 1.53
N ILE A 53 -16.43 23.38 0.90
CA ILE A 53 -15.05 23.71 1.30
C ILE A 53 -14.79 25.21 1.12
N ASN A 54 -15.32 25.80 0.04
CA ASN A 54 -15.17 27.20 -0.32
C ASN A 54 -13.73 27.73 -0.15
N PRO A 55 -12.71 27.09 -0.78
CA PRO A 55 -11.32 27.44 -0.58
C PRO A 55 -11.06 28.89 -1.03
N GLU A 56 -10.30 29.63 -0.24
CA GLU A 56 -9.89 31.00 -0.57
C GLU A 56 -8.93 31.00 -1.76
N LYS A 57 -8.88 32.14 -2.46
CA LYS A 57 -7.90 32.33 -3.52
C LYS A 57 -6.49 32.31 -2.94
N GLY A 58 -5.61 31.48 -3.50
CA GLY A 58 -4.25 31.26 -2.98
C GLY A 58 -4.13 30.06 -2.06
N SER A 59 -5.25 29.45 -1.64
CA SER A 59 -5.21 28.16 -0.94
C SER A 59 -4.78 27.04 -1.87
N ILE A 60 -4.23 25.97 -1.27
CA ILE A 60 -3.90 24.72 -1.96
C ILE A 60 -4.88 23.63 -1.53
N LEU A 61 -5.59 23.05 -2.48
CA LEU A 61 -6.45 21.90 -2.23
C LEU A 61 -5.65 20.61 -2.43
N HIS A 62 -5.24 19.95 -1.34
CA HIS A 62 -4.55 18.67 -1.39
C HIS A 62 -5.54 17.50 -1.28
N ILE A 63 -5.61 16.68 -2.34
CA ILE A 63 -6.52 15.56 -2.47
C ILE A 63 -5.73 14.27 -2.19
N ALA A 64 -5.99 13.65 -1.05
CA ALA A 64 -5.27 12.45 -0.60
C ALA A 64 -5.90 11.13 -1.08
N ASN A 65 -6.92 11.18 -1.92
CA ASN A 65 -7.63 9.99 -2.40
C ASN A 65 -8.20 10.22 -3.81
N ALA A 66 -8.97 9.27 -4.33
CA ALA A 66 -9.53 9.22 -5.69
C ALA A 66 -10.60 10.29 -6.03
N TRP A 67 -10.59 11.46 -5.39
CA TRP A 67 -11.53 12.57 -5.67
C TRP A 67 -11.10 13.46 -6.84
N HIS A 68 -10.75 12.82 -7.93
CA HIS A 68 -10.25 13.52 -9.12
C HIS A 68 -11.27 14.45 -9.79
N GLY A 69 -12.59 14.26 -9.52
CA GLY A 69 -13.65 15.07 -10.12
C GLY A 69 -13.65 16.54 -9.69
N ILE A 70 -13.11 16.85 -8.50
CA ILE A 70 -13.03 18.22 -7.97
C ILE A 70 -11.89 19.03 -8.60
N ILE A 71 -10.83 18.38 -9.10
CA ILE A 71 -9.60 19.02 -9.59
C ILE A 71 -9.89 20.07 -10.67
N PRO A 72 -10.53 19.73 -11.82
CA PRO A 72 -10.74 20.73 -12.87
C PRO A 72 -11.66 21.89 -12.46
N LEU A 73 -12.47 21.68 -11.42
CA LEU A 73 -13.35 22.74 -10.90
C LEU A 73 -12.58 23.71 -9.98
N ALA A 74 -11.68 23.18 -9.15
CA ALA A 74 -10.82 23.99 -8.27
C ALA A 74 -9.83 24.83 -9.10
N GLU A 75 -9.13 24.20 -10.05
CA GLU A 75 -8.20 24.89 -10.95
C GLU A 75 -8.87 26.03 -11.75
N LYS A 76 -10.11 25.84 -12.21
CA LYS A 76 -10.89 26.90 -12.87
C LYS A 76 -11.23 28.07 -11.97
N ARG A 77 -11.25 27.88 -10.64
CA ARG A 77 -11.43 28.94 -9.64
C ARG A 77 -10.10 29.61 -9.21
N GLY A 78 -8.98 29.18 -9.81
CA GLY A 78 -7.64 29.66 -9.45
C GLY A 78 -7.11 29.06 -8.14
N VAL A 79 -7.69 27.95 -7.67
CA VAL A 79 -7.21 27.18 -6.52
C VAL A 79 -6.25 26.12 -7.03
N LYS A 80 -5.00 26.17 -6.59
CA LYS A 80 -3.99 25.16 -6.93
C LYS A 80 -4.34 23.82 -6.33
N THR A 81 -4.12 22.73 -7.08
CA THR A 81 -4.47 21.39 -6.60
C THR A 81 -3.25 20.45 -6.58
N VAL A 82 -3.14 19.68 -5.51
CA VAL A 82 -2.21 18.57 -5.37
C VAL A 82 -3.03 17.29 -5.25
N ILE A 83 -2.73 16.26 -6.04
CA ILE A 83 -3.36 14.94 -5.91
C ILE A 83 -2.32 13.88 -5.57
N THR A 84 -2.48 13.20 -4.41
CA THR A 84 -1.60 12.10 -4.02
C THR A 84 -2.10 10.77 -4.58
N ILE A 85 -1.21 10.05 -5.24
CA ILE A 85 -1.49 8.74 -5.81
C ILE A 85 -0.95 7.66 -4.89
N HIS A 86 -1.83 7.09 -4.04
CA HIS A 86 -1.50 6.00 -3.10
C HIS A 86 -1.64 4.61 -3.70
N TYR A 87 -2.50 4.43 -4.71
CA TYR A 87 -2.84 3.15 -5.33
C TYR A 87 -2.92 3.27 -6.85
N TRP A 88 -3.17 2.16 -7.54
CA TRP A 88 -3.20 2.08 -8.99
C TRP A 88 -4.48 2.62 -9.65
N TRP A 89 -5.43 3.20 -8.89
CA TRP A 89 -6.72 3.68 -9.40
C TRP A 89 -6.66 4.63 -10.62
N PRO A 90 -5.63 5.48 -10.80
CA PRO A 90 -5.59 6.31 -11.99
C PRO A 90 -5.01 5.60 -13.21
N THR A 91 -4.40 4.43 -13.03
CA THR A 91 -3.69 3.68 -14.08
C THR A 91 -4.31 2.32 -14.39
N CYS A 92 -5.15 1.77 -13.50
CA CYS A 92 -5.76 0.46 -13.63
C CYS A 92 -7.23 0.46 -13.16
N TYR A 93 -8.14 0.01 -14.03
CA TYR A 93 -9.57 -0.10 -13.72
C TYR A 93 -9.86 -0.97 -12.48
N PHE A 94 -9.06 -1.98 -12.24
CA PHE A 94 -9.21 -2.89 -11.08
C PHE A 94 -8.51 -2.41 -9.82
N ASN A 95 -7.86 -1.26 -9.86
CA ASN A 95 -7.07 -0.72 -8.74
C ASN A 95 -5.97 -1.66 -8.21
N SER A 96 -5.67 -2.73 -8.94
CA SER A 96 -4.60 -3.68 -8.61
C SER A 96 -3.85 -4.05 -9.88
N MET A 97 -2.54 -3.85 -9.92
CA MET A 97 -1.69 -4.28 -11.02
C MET A 97 -1.27 -5.74 -10.80
N THR A 98 -2.17 -6.66 -11.14
CA THR A 98 -1.86 -8.10 -11.15
C THR A 98 -1.37 -8.58 -12.53
N CYS A 99 -1.42 -7.73 -13.55
CA CYS A 99 -0.93 -8.02 -14.88
C CYS A 99 -0.18 -6.82 -15.45
N ASN A 100 1.04 -7.04 -15.93
CA ASN A 100 1.85 -6.03 -16.62
C ASN A 100 1.18 -5.51 -17.91
N ASP A 101 0.21 -6.27 -18.47
CA ASP A 101 -0.41 -6.01 -19.76
C ASP A 101 -1.76 -5.24 -19.70
N CYS A 102 -2.24 -4.87 -18.51
CA CYS A 102 -3.48 -4.12 -18.37
C CYS A 102 -3.27 -2.64 -18.74
N ASP A 103 -3.28 -2.33 -20.03
CA ASP A 103 -3.16 -0.95 -20.51
C ASP A 103 -4.48 -0.17 -20.53
N CYS A 104 -5.62 -0.84 -20.28
CA CYS A 104 -6.99 -0.30 -20.35
C CYS A 104 -7.31 0.47 -21.66
N LYS A 105 -6.58 0.17 -22.76
CA LYS A 105 -6.72 0.91 -24.03
C LYS A 105 -7.64 0.23 -25.02
N THR A 106 -7.76 -1.09 -24.99
CA THR A 106 -8.55 -1.84 -25.96
C THR A 106 -9.70 -2.61 -25.30
N VAL A 107 -10.88 -2.52 -25.89
CA VAL A 107 -12.10 -3.21 -25.40
C VAL A 107 -11.86 -4.71 -25.25
N SER A 108 -11.18 -5.35 -26.21
CA SER A 108 -10.90 -6.79 -26.17
C SER A 108 -10.07 -7.19 -24.94
N LYS A 109 -8.96 -6.50 -24.68
CA LYS A 109 -8.09 -6.78 -23.51
C LYS A 109 -8.82 -6.53 -22.19
N VAL A 110 -9.52 -5.39 -22.07
CA VAL A 110 -10.29 -5.04 -20.87
C VAL A 110 -11.43 -6.02 -20.62
N SER A 111 -12.20 -6.39 -21.67
CA SER A 111 -13.27 -7.38 -21.57
C SER A 111 -12.74 -8.75 -21.14
N LYS A 112 -11.59 -9.20 -21.68
CA LYS A 112 -10.93 -10.45 -21.25
C LYS A 112 -10.55 -10.40 -19.77
N ALA A 113 -9.97 -9.29 -19.31
CA ALA A 113 -9.60 -9.12 -17.91
C ALA A 113 -10.83 -9.08 -16.98
N ILE A 114 -11.92 -8.44 -17.39
CA ILE A 114 -13.18 -8.41 -16.62
C ILE A 114 -13.75 -9.83 -16.50
N ARG A 115 -13.78 -10.60 -17.58
CA ARG A 115 -14.26 -12.00 -17.56
C ARG A 115 -13.44 -12.86 -16.60
N SER A 116 -12.12 -12.76 -16.68
CA SER A 116 -11.21 -13.50 -15.82
C SER A 116 -11.41 -13.19 -14.32
N LYS A 117 -11.61 -11.91 -13.97
CA LYS A 117 -11.73 -11.49 -12.57
C LYS A 117 -13.15 -11.57 -11.99
N LYS A 118 -14.18 -11.42 -12.83
CA LYS A 118 -15.59 -11.26 -12.38
C LYS A 118 -16.52 -12.36 -12.90
N SER A 119 -16.03 -13.36 -13.61
CA SER A 119 -16.81 -14.48 -14.20
C SER A 119 -18.04 -14.02 -15.00
N LYS A 120 -17.93 -12.91 -15.73
CA LYS A 120 -19.02 -12.31 -16.52
C LYS A 120 -19.11 -12.90 -17.94
N SER A 121 -20.30 -12.81 -18.53
CA SER A 121 -20.52 -13.17 -19.95
C SER A 121 -19.72 -12.27 -20.89
N LEU A 122 -19.53 -12.70 -22.14
CA LEU A 122 -18.86 -11.90 -23.19
C LEU A 122 -19.58 -10.55 -23.41
N PHE A 123 -20.89 -10.56 -23.51
CA PHE A 123 -21.68 -9.36 -23.73
C PHE A 123 -21.55 -8.33 -22.59
N THR A 124 -21.81 -8.76 -21.36
CA THR A 124 -21.72 -7.86 -20.17
C THR A 124 -20.30 -7.36 -19.94
N SER A 125 -19.29 -8.18 -20.18
CA SER A 125 -17.87 -7.78 -20.02
C SER A 125 -17.44 -6.78 -21.10
N THR A 126 -18.00 -6.87 -22.30
CA THR A 126 -17.72 -5.93 -23.40
C THR A 126 -18.33 -4.55 -23.09
N LEU A 127 -19.58 -4.50 -22.64
CA LEU A 127 -20.22 -3.25 -22.22
C LEU A 127 -19.46 -2.60 -21.04
N GLU A 128 -19.08 -3.40 -20.06
CA GLU A 128 -18.28 -2.90 -18.93
C GLU A 128 -16.90 -2.41 -19.39
N ALA A 129 -16.29 -3.03 -20.40
CA ALA A 129 -15.01 -2.60 -20.94
C ALA A 129 -15.09 -1.21 -21.61
N PHE A 130 -16.15 -0.91 -22.36
CA PHE A 130 -16.39 0.44 -22.89
C PHE A 130 -16.50 1.48 -21.76
N TYR A 131 -17.28 1.16 -20.74
CA TYR A 131 -17.41 2.03 -19.56
C TYR A 131 -16.05 2.23 -18.87
N ALA A 132 -15.29 1.14 -18.64
CA ALA A 132 -13.99 1.19 -17.98
C ALA A 132 -13.00 2.08 -18.73
N ILE A 133 -12.91 1.96 -20.05
CA ILE A 133 -12.01 2.78 -20.87
C ILE A 133 -12.38 4.27 -20.73
N ARG A 134 -13.64 4.63 -20.92
CA ARG A 134 -14.10 6.02 -20.77
C ARG A 134 -13.90 6.56 -19.36
N LYS A 135 -14.11 5.72 -18.34
CA LYS A 135 -13.81 6.06 -16.94
C LYS A 135 -12.33 6.39 -16.78
N MET A 136 -11.43 5.54 -17.29
CA MET A 136 -9.98 5.74 -17.17
C MET A 136 -9.50 6.99 -17.94
N GLU A 137 -10.03 7.27 -19.12
CA GLU A 137 -9.75 8.49 -19.87
C GLU A 137 -10.16 9.74 -19.09
N ARG A 138 -11.35 9.73 -18.46
CA ARG A 138 -11.83 10.84 -17.64
C ARG A 138 -10.95 11.02 -16.40
N ILE A 139 -10.58 9.94 -15.73
CA ILE A 139 -9.65 9.98 -14.59
C ILE A 139 -8.35 10.62 -15.03
N LYS A 140 -7.74 10.13 -16.11
CA LYS A 140 -6.48 10.67 -16.63
C LYS A 140 -6.60 12.17 -16.93
N LYS A 141 -7.66 12.59 -17.65
CA LYS A 141 -7.90 14.00 -17.96
C LYS A 141 -7.98 14.86 -16.70
N ASN A 142 -8.74 14.42 -15.70
CA ASN A 142 -8.93 15.18 -14.46
C ASN A 142 -7.65 15.25 -13.63
N VAL A 143 -6.96 14.12 -13.45
CA VAL A 143 -5.69 14.07 -12.70
C VAL A 143 -4.61 14.90 -13.39
N SER A 144 -4.51 14.84 -14.73
CA SER A 144 -3.55 15.65 -15.49
C SER A 144 -3.83 17.16 -15.45
N SER A 145 -5.03 17.57 -15.04
CA SER A 145 -5.34 19.00 -14.83
C SER A 145 -4.85 19.55 -13.49
N ALA A 146 -4.42 18.67 -12.55
CA ALA A 146 -3.86 19.13 -11.28
C ALA A 146 -2.60 19.97 -11.49
N SER A 147 -2.35 20.90 -10.55
CA SER A 147 -1.08 21.64 -10.50
C SER A 147 0.09 20.69 -10.22
N VAL A 148 -0.05 19.76 -9.27
CA VAL A 148 0.93 18.72 -8.96
C VAL A 148 0.26 17.35 -8.81
N ILE A 149 0.89 16.32 -9.36
CA ILE A 149 0.58 14.90 -9.15
C ILE A 149 1.67 14.33 -8.22
N LEU A 150 1.30 14.03 -6.99
CA LEU A 150 2.23 13.52 -5.99
C LEU A 150 2.26 11.98 -6.05
N ALA A 151 3.35 11.42 -6.56
CA ALA A 151 3.61 9.99 -6.55
C ALA A 151 4.29 9.60 -5.23
N ILE A 152 3.77 8.57 -4.55
CA ILE A 152 4.33 8.13 -3.26
C ILE A 152 5.63 7.32 -3.39
N SER A 153 6.01 6.93 -4.60
CA SER A 153 7.24 6.22 -4.91
C SER A 153 7.67 6.43 -6.36
N LYS A 154 8.94 6.13 -6.64
CA LYS A 154 9.46 6.16 -8.01
C LYS A 154 8.68 5.20 -8.94
N VAL A 155 8.29 4.03 -8.46
CA VAL A 155 7.50 3.07 -9.24
C VAL A 155 6.17 3.67 -9.66
N VAL A 156 5.49 4.40 -8.76
CA VAL A 156 4.24 5.10 -9.10
C VAL A 156 4.50 6.17 -10.14
N LYS A 157 5.57 6.98 -10.01
CA LYS A 157 5.96 7.96 -11.03
C LYS A 157 6.18 7.30 -12.39
N ASP A 158 7.01 6.24 -12.46
CA ASP A 158 7.36 5.57 -13.70
C ASP A 158 6.10 4.98 -14.41
N VAL A 159 5.19 4.39 -13.63
CA VAL A 159 3.92 3.88 -14.16
C VAL A 159 3.03 5.03 -14.66
N LEU A 160 2.90 6.13 -13.92
CA LEU A 160 2.13 7.29 -14.38
C LEU A 160 2.66 7.83 -15.72
N ILE A 161 3.98 8.01 -15.85
CA ILE A 161 4.63 8.44 -17.10
C ILE A 161 4.31 7.45 -18.24
N SER A 162 4.48 6.14 -18.01
CA SER A 162 4.19 5.12 -19.02
C SER A 162 2.72 5.09 -19.47
N ARG A 163 1.81 5.59 -18.62
CA ARG A 163 0.38 5.77 -18.92
C ARG A 163 0.08 7.14 -19.54
N GLY A 164 1.10 7.97 -19.75
CA GLY A 164 1.03 9.29 -20.43
C GLY A 164 0.43 10.37 -19.56
N PHE A 165 0.67 10.35 -18.26
CA PHE A 165 0.48 11.52 -17.39
C PHE A 165 1.63 12.51 -17.60
N PRO A 166 1.42 13.82 -17.43
CA PRO A 166 2.43 14.85 -17.68
C PRO A 166 3.57 14.75 -16.66
N GLU A 167 4.78 14.40 -17.13
CA GLU A 167 5.94 14.15 -16.27
C GLU A 167 6.34 15.39 -15.47
N GLU A 168 6.25 16.57 -16.08
CA GLU A 168 6.58 17.86 -15.48
C GLU A 168 5.73 18.20 -14.25
N LYS A 169 4.56 17.58 -14.12
CA LYS A 169 3.67 17.74 -12.96
C LYS A 169 3.86 16.68 -11.89
N ILE A 170 4.66 15.64 -12.13
CA ILE A 170 4.81 14.52 -11.21
C ILE A 170 6.00 14.76 -10.28
N LYS A 171 5.70 15.00 -9.00
CA LYS A 171 6.69 15.01 -7.91
C LYS A 171 6.66 13.69 -7.14
N VAL A 172 7.82 13.24 -6.64
CA VAL A 172 7.91 12.03 -5.81
C VAL A 172 8.22 12.44 -4.39
N ILE A 173 7.29 12.21 -3.47
CA ILE A 173 7.51 12.34 -2.03
C ILE A 173 6.94 11.09 -1.36
N THR A 174 7.75 10.41 -0.56
CA THR A 174 7.39 9.12 0.05
C THR A 174 6.48 9.28 1.27
N ILE A 175 5.35 9.95 1.07
CA ILE A 175 4.39 10.28 2.13
C ILE A 175 3.81 9.03 2.83
N SER A 176 3.76 7.89 2.14
CA SER A 176 3.31 6.61 2.72
C SER A 176 4.28 6.02 3.73
N ALA A 177 5.52 6.54 3.82
CA ALA A 177 6.48 6.20 4.86
C ALA A 177 6.30 7.02 6.14
N LEU A 178 5.43 8.03 6.14
CA LEU A 178 5.12 8.79 7.36
C LEU A 178 4.47 7.87 8.40
N THR A 179 5.23 7.54 9.41
CA THR A 179 4.81 6.74 10.56
C THR A 179 5.13 7.51 11.84
N LYS A 180 4.19 7.50 12.79
CA LYS A 180 4.44 8.02 14.14
C LYS A 180 4.67 6.85 15.10
N ASN A 181 5.60 7.03 16.02
CA ASN A 181 5.76 6.16 17.20
C ASN A 181 6.14 4.69 16.88
N ILE A 182 6.91 4.46 15.84
CA ILE A 182 7.51 3.14 15.62
C ILE A 182 8.88 3.09 16.31
N ASP A 183 8.89 2.53 17.49
CA ASP A 183 10.10 2.37 18.29
C ASP A 183 10.92 1.15 17.86
N TYR A 184 12.19 1.17 18.23
CA TYR A 184 13.01 -0.03 18.18
C TYR A 184 12.44 -1.11 19.10
N VAL A 185 12.28 -2.31 18.56
CA VAL A 185 11.87 -3.48 19.33
C VAL A 185 13.12 -4.32 19.64
N PRO A 186 13.52 -4.45 20.90
CA PRO A 186 14.64 -5.32 21.27
C PRO A 186 14.43 -6.73 20.73
N TYR A 187 15.48 -7.29 20.13
CA TYR A 187 15.43 -8.63 19.58
C TYR A 187 15.76 -9.67 20.66
N THR A 188 14.79 -10.50 20.98
CA THR A 188 14.90 -11.58 21.96
C THR A 188 14.48 -12.89 21.30
N PRO A 189 15.38 -13.52 20.50
CA PRO A 189 15.02 -14.70 19.69
C PRO A 189 14.57 -15.85 20.58
N ASN A 190 13.70 -16.69 20.05
CA ASN A 190 13.30 -17.91 20.69
C ASN A 190 14.39 -18.97 20.52
N ASP A 191 14.85 -19.62 21.58
CA ASP A 191 15.95 -20.59 21.54
C ASP A 191 15.62 -21.83 20.68
N LYS A 192 14.36 -22.21 20.61
CA LYS A 192 13.90 -23.40 19.91
C LYS A 192 13.50 -23.13 18.46
N PHE A 193 12.84 -22.01 18.19
CA PHE A 193 12.19 -21.78 16.90
C PHE A 193 12.79 -20.57 16.16
N PHE A 194 13.02 -20.73 14.85
CA PHE A 194 13.17 -19.59 13.94
C PHE A 194 11.78 -19.08 13.57
N THR A 195 11.51 -17.84 13.92
CA THR A 195 10.17 -17.26 13.83
C THR A 195 10.04 -16.28 12.66
N PHE A 196 9.20 -16.62 11.70
CA PHE A 196 8.71 -15.69 10.69
C PHE A 196 7.43 -15.00 11.17
N ALA A 197 7.17 -13.77 10.69
CA ALA A 197 5.90 -13.08 10.94
C ALA A 197 5.29 -12.53 9.65
N TYR A 198 3.99 -12.73 9.51
CA TYR A 198 3.15 -12.13 8.46
C TYR A 198 2.22 -11.11 9.13
N LEU A 199 2.34 -9.84 8.74
CA LEU A 199 1.62 -8.70 9.36
C LEU A 199 0.63 -8.00 8.42
N SER A 200 0.53 -8.47 7.19
CA SER A 200 -0.39 -7.92 6.19
C SER A 200 -1.80 -8.46 6.37
N TYR A 201 -2.78 -7.85 5.67
CA TYR A 201 -4.12 -8.42 5.61
C TYR A 201 -4.08 -9.82 4.97
N PRO A 202 -4.66 -10.85 5.61
CA PRO A 202 -4.51 -12.23 5.16
C PRO A 202 -5.45 -12.57 3.99
N ASP A 203 -5.11 -12.11 2.79
CA ASP A 203 -5.80 -12.44 1.55
C ASP A 203 -4.86 -13.01 0.47
N ARG A 204 -5.46 -13.51 -0.62
CA ARG A 204 -4.73 -14.12 -1.73
C ARG A 204 -3.74 -13.15 -2.38
N GLU A 205 -4.15 -11.91 -2.59
CA GLU A 205 -3.32 -10.90 -3.27
C GLU A 205 -2.08 -10.53 -2.43
N LYS A 206 -2.18 -10.64 -1.11
CA LYS A 206 -1.06 -10.44 -0.17
C LYS A 206 -0.20 -11.68 0.06
N GLY A 207 -0.49 -12.80 -0.64
CA GLY A 207 0.35 -13.97 -0.73
C GLY A 207 0.35 -14.90 0.48
N ILE A 208 -0.62 -14.78 1.42
CA ILE A 208 -0.68 -15.63 2.62
C ILE A 208 -0.79 -17.11 2.28
N PHE A 209 -1.52 -17.48 1.23
CA PHE A 209 -1.70 -18.89 0.87
C PHE A 209 -0.41 -19.51 0.34
N ASN A 210 0.32 -18.80 -0.54
CA ASN A 210 1.63 -19.21 -1.00
C ASN A 210 2.61 -19.35 0.18
N LEU A 211 2.55 -18.43 1.16
CA LEU A 211 3.38 -18.49 2.35
C LEU A 211 3.07 -19.75 3.19
N LEU A 212 1.80 -20.09 3.43
CA LEU A 212 1.42 -21.26 4.22
C LEU A 212 1.85 -22.57 3.53
N GLU A 213 1.67 -22.69 2.22
CA GLU A 213 2.11 -23.83 1.43
C GLU A 213 3.64 -23.95 1.44
N ALA A 214 4.37 -22.85 1.20
CA ALA A 214 5.84 -22.83 1.25
C ALA A 214 6.37 -23.15 2.65
N PHE A 215 5.71 -22.64 3.69
CA PHE A 215 6.08 -22.92 5.07
C PHE A 215 5.90 -24.41 5.43
N ALA A 216 4.82 -25.04 4.98
CA ALA A 216 4.60 -26.49 5.15
C ALA A 216 5.70 -27.34 4.49
N ILE A 217 6.19 -26.90 3.32
CA ILE A 217 7.31 -27.58 2.66
C ILE A 217 8.62 -27.33 3.43
N ALA A 218 8.89 -26.10 3.85
CA ALA A 218 10.10 -25.74 4.58
C ALA A 218 10.21 -26.50 5.92
N LEU A 219 9.09 -26.74 6.60
CA LEU A 219 9.03 -27.53 7.84
C LEU A 219 9.54 -28.96 7.69
N LYS A 220 9.44 -29.58 6.51
CA LYS A 220 9.97 -30.92 6.25
C LYS A 220 11.50 -30.97 6.35
N ASN A 221 12.17 -29.84 6.09
CA ASN A 221 13.61 -29.71 6.14
C ASN A 221 14.12 -29.14 7.48
N ASN A 222 13.30 -28.34 8.17
CA ASN A 222 13.60 -27.77 9.47
C ASN A 222 12.35 -27.66 10.34
N ASN A 223 12.18 -28.61 11.27
CA ASN A 223 11.01 -28.66 12.15
C ASN A 223 11.04 -27.58 13.27
N ASN A 224 12.10 -26.79 13.36
CA ASN A 224 12.23 -25.69 14.32
C ASN A 224 11.81 -24.33 13.73
N LEU A 225 10.86 -24.33 12.80
CA LEU A 225 10.25 -23.11 12.25
C LEU A 225 8.93 -22.77 12.94
N ARG A 226 8.67 -21.49 13.08
CA ARG A 226 7.41 -20.91 13.54
C ARG A 226 6.96 -19.80 12.62
N LEU A 227 5.67 -19.68 12.41
CA LEU A 227 5.06 -18.58 11.66
C LEU A 227 3.98 -17.91 12.52
N LYS A 228 4.10 -16.60 12.76
CA LYS A 228 3.06 -15.77 13.35
C LYS A 228 2.27 -15.08 12.25
N VAL A 229 0.95 -15.19 12.25
CA VAL A 229 0.05 -14.54 11.28
C VAL A 229 -0.90 -13.61 12.00
N HIS A 230 -0.63 -12.31 11.91
CA HIS A 230 -1.47 -11.29 12.51
C HIS A 230 -2.79 -11.12 11.71
N GLY A 231 -3.94 -11.13 12.40
CA GLY A 231 -5.25 -11.11 11.75
C GLY A 231 -5.67 -12.44 11.11
N GLY A 232 -4.89 -13.51 11.30
CA GLY A 232 -5.15 -14.80 10.69
C GLY A 232 -6.44 -15.48 11.19
N LEU A 233 -6.86 -15.21 12.42
CA LEU A 233 -8.08 -15.79 13.02
C LEU A 233 -9.35 -15.28 12.33
N GLU A 234 -9.35 -14.10 11.74
CA GLU A 234 -10.52 -13.54 11.05
C GLU A 234 -10.77 -14.16 9.68
N SER A 235 -9.76 -14.81 9.10
CA SER A 235 -9.85 -15.47 7.80
C SER A 235 -10.16 -16.95 7.95
N LYS A 236 -11.42 -17.34 7.74
CA LYS A 236 -11.83 -18.75 7.75
C LYS A 236 -10.97 -19.61 6.83
N GLN A 237 -10.60 -19.08 5.64
CA GLN A 237 -9.75 -19.80 4.69
C GLN A 237 -8.33 -20.04 5.24
N VAL A 238 -7.73 -19.07 5.93
CA VAL A 238 -6.42 -19.23 6.56
C VAL A 238 -6.48 -20.28 7.66
N VAL A 239 -7.49 -20.23 8.53
CA VAL A 239 -7.71 -21.22 9.60
C VAL A 239 -7.85 -22.64 9.02
N GLU A 240 -8.63 -22.78 7.95
CA GLU A 240 -8.86 -24.06 7.28
C GLU A 240 -7.56 -24.61 6.65
N ILE A 241 -6.81 -23.77 5.94
CA ILE A 241 -5.53 -24.18 5.31
C ILE A 241 -4.51 -24.59 6.38
N VAL A 242 -4.40 -23.85 7.49
CA VAL A 242 -3.50 -24.19 8.60
C VAL A 242 -3.84 -25.58 9.17
N LYS A 243 -5.13 -25.93 9.28
CA LYS A 243 -5.57 -27.26 9.70
C LYS A 243 -5.27 -28.32 8.65
N ASN A 244 -5.61 -28.08 7.39
CA ASN A 244 -5.45 -29.04 6.30
C ASN A 244 -3.97 -29.37 6.01
N LEU A 245 -3.07 -28.40 6.22
CA LEU A 245 -1.62 -28.58 6.09
C LEU A 245 -0.95 -29.04 7.40
N GLU A 246 -1.73 -29.37 8.45
CA GLU A 246 -1.25 -29.83 9.77
C GLU A 246 -0.27 -28.85 10.45
N LEU A 247 -0.43 -27.54 10.21
CA LEU A 247 0.47 -26.50 10.68
C LEU A 247 0.15 -25.97 12.10
N THR A 248 -0.85 -26.49 12.78
CA THR A 248 -1.37 -25.97 14.06
C THR A 248 -0.34 -25.87 15.18
N LYS A 249 0.71 -26.69 15.16
CA LYS A 249 1.81 -26.67 16.15
C LYS A 249 2.89 -25.63 15.85
N HIS A 250 2.93 -25.11 14.61
CA HIS A 250 3.98 -24.25 14.08
C HIS A 250 3.47 -22.86 13.66
N VAL A 251 2.16 -22.71 13.41
CA VAL A 251 1.54 -21.46 13.01
C VAL A 251 0.69 -20.89 14.15
N ILE A 252 1.01 -19.69 14.57
CA ILE A 252 0.28 -18.91 15.58
C ILE A 252 -0.58 -17.91 14.84
N LEU A 253 -1.89 -18.08 14.89
CA LEU A 253 -2.87 -17.13 14.37
C LEU A 253 -3.30 -16.18 15.49
N THR A 254 -3.28 -14.87 15.24
CA THR A 254 -3.78 -13.87 16.19
C THR A 254 -4.94 -13.10 15.59
N GLU A 255 -5.70 -12.40 16.43
CA GLU A 255 -6.70 -11.44 16.00
C GLU A 255 -6.06 -10.19 15.39
N ARG A 256 -6.83 -9.53 14.54
CA ARG A 256 -6.45 -8.21 14.03
C ARG A 256 -6.86 -7.17 15.07
N VAL A 257 -5.95 -6.27 15.36
CA VAL A 257 -6.23 -5.11 16.21
C VAL A 257 -6.22 -3.81 15.40
N PRO A 258 -6.89 -2.74 15.86
CA PRO A 258 -6.77 -1.41 15.26
C PRO A 258 -5.31 -0.97 15.16
N TYR A 259 -4.98 -0.15 14.16
CA TYR A 259 -3.59 0.24 13.87
C TYR A 259 -2.87 0.86 15.08
N GLU A 260 -3.54 1.73 15.83
CA GLU A 260 -2.96 2.36 17.02
C GLU A 260 -2.61 1.35 18.12
N GLU A 261 -3.45 0.33 18.29
CA GLU A 261 -3.20 -0.77 19.22
C GLU A 261 -2.08 -1.68 18.69
N PHE A 262 -2.07 -1.95 17.39
CA PHE A 262 -1.00 -2.70 16.75
C PHE A 262 0.37 -2.06 17.00
N VAL A 263 0.49 -0.74 16.82
CA VAL A 263 1.74 0.00 17.10
C VAL A 263 2.16 -0.16 18.56
N LYS A 264 1.23 -0.06 19.51
CA LYS A 264 1.52 -0.26 20.95
C LYS A 264 1.98 -1.70 21.26
N LYS A 265 1.42 -2.69 20.56
CA LYS A 265 1.74 -4.11 20.72
C LYS A 265 2.92 -4.60 19.87
N MET A 266 3.54 -3.75 19.07
CA MET A 266 4.64 -4.17 18.19
C MET A 266 5.79 -4.84 18.95
N ARG A 267 6.08 -4.40 20.17
CA ARG A 267 7.10 -5.04 21.02
C ARG A 267 6.73 -6.50 21.36
N GLU A 268 5.49 -6.75 21.72
CA GLU A 268 4.97 -8.10 22.01
C GLU A 268 4.97 -8.98 20.76
N ILE A 269 4.53 -8.41 19.63
CA ILE A 269 4.40 -9.14 18.36
C ILE A 269 5.77 -9.51 17.79
N LEU A 270 6.74 -8.58 17.81
CA LEU A 270 8.00 -8.67 17.08
C LEU A 270 9.22 -9.07 17.90
N SER A 271 9.17 -9.09 19.24
CA SER A 271 10.36 -9.32 20.08
C SER A 271 11.12 -10.61 19.73
N ASP A 272 10.43 -11.72 19.47
CA ASP A 272 10.98 -13.02 19.12
C ASP A 272 10.86 -13.37 17.62
N VAL A 273 10.58 -12.37 16.79
CA VAL A 273 10.50 -12.55 15.32
C VAL A 273 11.87 -12.33 14.70
N ASP A 274 12.30 -13.27 13.89
CA ASP A 274 13.56 -13.22 13.15
C ASP A 274 13.43 -12.43 11.85
N VAL A 275 12.41 -12.72 11.06
CA VAL A 275 12.17 -12.10 9.76
C VAL A 275 10.68 -11.83 9.57
N VAL A 276 10.32 -10.62 9.13
CA VAL A 276 8.96 -10.31 8.68
C VAL A 276 8.83 -10.65 7.21
N VAL A 277 7.71 -11.30 6.83
CA VAL A 277 7.46 -11.77 5.46
C VAL A 277 6.32 -10.97 4.82
N VAL A 278 6.61 -10.33 3.70
CA VAL A 278 5.64 -9.52 2.92
C VAL A 278 5.59 -10.08 1.47
N PRO A 279 4.91 -11.22 1.26
CA PRO A 279 4.96 -11.99 0.02
C PRO A 279 3.88 -11.55 -0.98
N SER A 280 3.61 -10.25 -1.10
CA SER A 280 2.53 -9.74 -1.95
C SER A 280 2.66 -10.19 -3.41
N LEU A 281 1.57 -10.74 -3.97
CA LEU A 281 1.49 -11.21 -5.36
C LEU A 281 1.01 -10.12 -6.32
N ILE A 282 0.57 -8.96 -5.82
CA ILE A 282 0.26 -7.78 -6.62
C ILE A 282 1.44 -6.80 -6.57
N ILE A 283 1.59 -5.99 -7.61
CA ILE A 283 2.59 -4.92 -7.61
C ILE A 283 2.15 -3.86 -6.60
N GLU A 284 2.93 -3.71 -5.54
CA GLU A 284 2.69 -2.71 -4.50
C GLU A 284 3.20 -1.33 -4.93
N THR A 285 2.45 -0.30 -4.60
CA THR A 285 2.90 1.09 -4.73
C THR A 285 3.89 1.45 -3.63
N TRP A 286 3.66 0.89 -2.43
CA TRP A 286 4.47 1.03 -1.21
C TRP A 286 4.10 -0.06 -0.21
N GLY A 287 5.06 -0.54 0.57
CA GLY A 287 4.83 -1.51 1.64
C GLY A 287 4.94 -0.86 3.01
N ARG A 288 3.85 -0.36 3.61
CA ARG A 288 3.90 0.21 4.98
C ARG A 288 4.46 -0.78 5.99
N VAL A 289 4.01 -2.03 5.93
CA VAL A 289 4.51 -3.12 6.80
C VAL A 289 6.02 -3.28 6.67
N VAL A 290 6.59 -3.10 5.47
CA VAL A 290 8.05 -3.14 5.27
C VAL A 290 8.72 -2.02 6.06
N THR A 291 8.29 -0.76 5.86
CA THR A 291 8.85 0.39 6.59
C THR A 291 8.71 0.21 8.10
N GLU A 292 7.55 -0.21 8.59
CA GLU A 292 7.26 -0.40 10.02
C GLU A 292 8.15 -1.50 10.64
N SER A 293 8.33 -2.61 9.92
CA SER A 293 9.20 -3.72 10.35
C SER A 293 10.67 -3.31 10.39
N MET A 294 11.15 -2.62 9.36
CA MET A 294 12.52 -2.10 9.33
C MET A 294 12.78 -1.10 10.46
N LEU A 295 11.86 -0.14 10.69
CA LEU A 295 11.94 0.80 11.82
C LEU A 295 11.96 0.09 13.17
N SER A 296 11.28 -1.05 13.30
CA SER A 296 11.30 -1.89 14.51
C SER A 296 12.59 -2.71 14.66
N GLY A 297 13.50 -2.65 13.69
CA GLY A 297 14.75 -3.41 13.70
C GLY A 297 14.60 -4.86 13.25
N ARG A 298 13.66 -5.16 12.35
CA ARG A 298 13.49 -6.49 11.77
C ARG A 298 13.81 -6.47 10.28
N PRO A 299 14.64 -7.43 9.80
CA PRO A 299 14.82 -7.62 8.38
C PRO A 299 13.53 -8.13 7.74
N VAL A 300 13.32 -7.80 6.46
CA VAL A 300 12.08 -8.11 5.76
C VAL A 300 12.34 -8.94 4.52
N LEU A 301 11.60 -10.04 4.36
CA LEU A 301 11.51 -10.79 3.12
C LEU A 301 10.38 -10.21 2.27
N VAL A 302 10.70 -9.80 1.04
CA VAL A 302 9.74 -9.25 0.08
C VAL A 302 9.73 -10.04 -1.23
N THR A 303 8.62 -9.98 -1.97
CA THR A 303 8.51 -10.58 -3.29
C THR A 303 9.48 -9.93 -4.27
N LYS A 304 10.36 -10.71 -4.88
CA LYS A 304 11.33 -10.27 -5.91
C LYS A 304 10.59 -9.63 -7.10
N GLY A 305 11.10 -8.48 -7.57
CA GLY A 305 10.52 -7.75 -8.68
C GLY A 305 9.23 -6.99 -8.35
N ASN A 306 8.75 -7.03 -7.11
CA ASN A 306 7.55 -6.32 -6.69
C ASN A 306 7.85 -4.84 -6.39
N GLY A 307 7.65 -4.01 -7.38
CA GLY A 307 7.66 -2.55 -7.44
C GLY A 307 8.06 -1.81 -6.16
N GLY A 308 7.08 -1.36 -5.40
CA GLY A 308 7.29 -0.57 -4.18
C GLY A 308 7.95 -1.33 -3.02
N LEU A 309 7.89 -2.67 -2.99
CA LEU A 309 8.50 -3.47 -1.92
C LEU A 309 10.02 -3.54 -2.08
N VAL A 310 10.51 -3.90 -3.27
CA VAL A 310 11.95 -4.07 -3.52
C VAL A 310 12.74 -2.76 -3.46
N MET A 311 12.07 -1.62 -3.59
CA MET A 311 12.69 -0.31 -3.39
C MET A 311 13.05 0.00 -1.94
N GLN A 312 12.36 -0.63 -1.00
CA GLN A 312 12.55 -0.40 0.43
C GLN A 312 13.66 -1.27 1.01
N VAL A 313 13.83 -2.48 0.47
CA VAL A 313 14.73 -3.51 0.97
C VAL A 313 15.92 -3.69 0.03
N THR A 314 17.12 -3.75 0.58
CA THR A 314 18.36 -4.10 -0.15
C THR A 314 18.67 -5.57 0.11
N ASP A 315 18.57 -6.38 -0.94
CA ASP A 315 18.75 -7.84 -0.85
C ASP A 315 20.09 -8.23 -0.23
N GLY A 316 20.05 -9.14 0.75
CA GLY A 316 21.22 -9.62 1.51
C GLY A 316 21.82 -8.61 2.50
N VAL A 317 21.33 -7.35 2.55
CA VAL A 317 21.87 -6.30 3.42
C VAL A 317 20.95 -6.00 4.59
N ASP A 318 19.69 -5.70 4.32
CA ASP A 318 18.67 -5.33 5.30
C ASP A 318 17.38 -6.14 5.19
N GLY A 319 17.41 -7.18 4.31
CA GLY A 319 16.34 -8.13 4.09
C GLY A 319 16.60 -9.03 2.89
N PHE A 320 15.53 -9.59 2.30
CA PHE A 320 15.61 -10.61 1.29
C PHE A 320 14.62 -10.38 0.15
N HIS A 321 15.07 -10.58 -1.11
CA HIS A 321 14.20 -10.61 -2.28
C HIS A 321 13.98 -12.05 -2.73
N VAL A 322 12.77 -12.56 -2.61
CA VAL A 322 12.43 -13.96 -2.87
C VAL A 322 11.34 -14.07 -3.92
N ASN A 323 11.43 -15.04 -4.82
CA ASN A 323 10.33 -15.37 -5.73
C ASN A 323 9.20 -16.08 -4.95
N THR A 324 8.20 -15.33 -4.51
CA THR A 324 7.06 -15.85 -3.74
C THR A 324 5.92 -16.35 -4.62
N TYR A 325 6.03 -16.19 -5.95
CA TYR A 325 5.08 -16.75 -6.91
C TYR A 325 5.28 -18.26 -7.08
N ASP A 326 6.52 -18.74 -7.00
CA ASP A 326 6.84 -20.18 -6.99
C ASP A 326 6.95 -20.68 -5.54
N VAL A 327 6.02 -21.53 -5.16
CA VAL A 327 5.91 -22.08 -3.79
C VAL A 327 7.15 -22.88 -3.39
N LYS A 328 7.81 -23.58 -4.33
CA LYS A 328 9.00 -24.39 -4.04
C LYS A 328 10.23 -23.50 -3.81
N GLU A 329 10.46 -22.51 -4.69
CA GLU A 329 11.53 -21.53 -4.50
C GLU A 329 11.33 -20.75 -3.19
N PHE A 330 10.09 -20.40 -2.88
CA PHE A 330 9.75 -19.72 -1.63
C PHE A 330 10.05 -20.60 -0.40
N ALA A 331 9.69 -21.88 -0.44
CA ALA A 331 9.97 -22.82 0.63
C ALA A 331 11.49 -23.01 0.84
N GLU A 332 12.25 -23.15 -0.25
CA GLU A 332 13.71 -23.24 -0.19
C GLU A 332 14.33 -21.98 0.41
N ALA A 333 13.83 -20.80 0.06
CA ALA A 333 14.28 -19.53 0.63
C ALA A 333 13.98 -19.44 2.14
N LEU A 334 12.77 -19.80 2.59
CA LEU A 334 12.43 -19.84 4.02
C LEU A 334 13.37 -20.78 4.78
N TYR A 335 13.64 -21.97 4.23
CA TYR A 335 14.58 -22.92 4.82
C TYR A 335 15.99 -22.34 4.90
N LYS A 336 16.56 -21.81 3.81
CA LYS A 336 17.91 -21.23 3.80
C LYS A 336 18.06 -20.07 4.76
N ILE A 337 17.07 -19.17 4.81
CA ILE A 337 17.06 -18.04 5.72
C ILE A 337 17.05 -18.52 7.18
N SER A 338 16.34 -19.59 7.48
CA SER A 338 16.29 -20.15 8.85
C SER A 338 17.61 -20.74 9.33
N LEU A 339 18.57 -20.97 8.45
CA LEU A 339 19.92 -21.44 8.77
C LEU A 339 20.92 -20.31 9.06
N ILE A 340 20.53 -19.07 8.79
CA ILE A 340 21.39 -17.89 9.07
C ILE A 340 21.55 -17.75 10.60
N PRO A 341 22.78 -17.56 11.10
CA PRO A 341 23.01 -17.31 12.53
C PRO A 341 22.21 -16.13 13.05
N ARG A 342 21.62 -16.27 14.24
CA ARG A 342 20.78 -15.22 14.86
C ARG A 342 21.48 -13.86 14.99
N GLU A 343 22.79 -13.88 15.24
CA GLU A 343 23.57 -12.65 15.32
C GLU A 343 23.63 -11.90 13.97
N GLU A 344 23.68 -12.64 12.85
CA GLU A 344 23.62 -12.01 11.52
C GLU A 344 22.22 -11.49 11.20
N ILE A 345 21.16 -12.20 11.61
CA ILE A 345 19.77 -11.70 11.51
C ILE A 345 19.61 -10.41 12.32
N LYS A 346 20.15 -10.34 13.54
CA LYS A 346 20.15 -9.14 14.37
C LYS A 346 20.85 -7.98 13.69
N LYS A 347 22.07 -8.18 13.19
CA LYS A 347 22.82 -7.15 12.46
C LYS A 347 22.09 -6.68 11.20
N MET A 348 21.44 -7.60 10.50
CA MET A 348 20.59 -7.26 9.33
C MET A 348 19.41 -6.37 9.75
N GLY A 349 18.75 -6.67 10.88
CA GLY A 349 17.68 -5.86 11.42
C GLY A 349 18.15 -4.47 11.88
N GLU A 350 19.33 -4.37 12.47
CA GLU A 350 19.95 -3.08 12.85
C GLU A 350 20.25 -2.22 11.60
N ARG A 351 20.78 -2.84 10.53
CA ARG A 351 20.96 -2.16 9.22
C ARG A 351 19.63 -1.73 8.61
N ALA A 352 18.60 -2.60 8.68
CA ALA A 352 17.26 -2.28 8.21
C ALA A 352 16.71 -1.03 8.89
N ARG A 353 16.83 -0.93 10.23
CA ARG A 353 16.42 0.25 10.98
C ARG A 353 17.22 1.50 10.59
N ALA A 354 18.54 1.40 10.53
CA ALA A 354 19.40 2.53 10.16
C ALA A 354 19.03 3.07 8.76
N ASN A 355 18.84 2.18 7.79
CA ASN A 355 18.44 2.54 6.44
C ASN A 355 17.04 3.17 6.39
N ALA A 356 16.08 2.61 7.15
CA ALA A 356 14.72 3.17 7.21
C ALA A 356 14.72 4.58 7.84
N LEU A 357 15.44 4.79 8.93
CA LEU A 357 15.56 6.11 9.57
C LEU A 357 16.23 7.15 8.66
N ALA A 358 17.24 6.74 7.90
CA ALA A 358 17.92 7.64 6.96
C ALA A 358 17.03 8.01 5.75
N LYS A 359 16.32 7.03 5.19
CA LYS A 359 15.51 7.22 3.98
C LYS A 359 14.13 7.84 4.25
N TYR A 360 13.51 7.52 5.40
CA TYR A 360 12.09 7.80 5.69
C TYR A 360 11.93 8.69 6.92
N ASN A 361 12.85 9.64 7.08
CA ASN A 361 12.76 10.66 8.15
C ASN A 361 11.48 11.48 8.00
N PRO A 362 10.57 11.48 8.98
CA PRO A 362 9.30 12.22 8.90
C PRO A 362 9.49 13.72 8.70
N ASP A 363 10.46 14.34 9.38
CA ASP A 363 10.73 15.78 9.25
C ASP A 363 11.15 16.14 7.83
N LYS A 364 12.03 15.34 7.21
CA LYS A 364 12.43 15.55 5.81
C LYS A 364 11.24 15.44 4.88
N ILE A 365 10.42 14.38 5.01
CA ILE A 365 9.24 14.17 4.16
C ILE A 365 8.26 15.34 4.29
N ILE A 366 8.03 15.83 5.51
CA ILE A 366 7.13 16.96 5.75
C ILE A 366 7.71 18.27 5.20
N ASN A 367 9.01 18.51 5.34
CA ASN A 367 9.67 19.69 4.76
C ASN A 367 9.57 19.67 3.22
N ASP A 368 9.79 18.51 2.58
CA ASP A 368 9.63 18.36 1.12
C ASP A 368 8.18 18.70 0.67
N ILE A 369 7.17 18.36 1.49
CA ILE A 369 5.76 18.73 1.24
C ILE A 369 5.56 20.23 1.39
N ILE A 370 6.11 20.84 2.45
CA ILE A 370 5.98 22.28 2.71
C ILE A 370 6.67 23.08 1.60
N GLU A 371 7.86 22.67 1.15
CA GLU A 371 8.55 23.31 0.02
C GLU A 371 7.71 23.22 -1.26
N MET A 372 7.15 22.04 -1.55
CA MET A 372 6.25 21.89 -2.69
C MET A 372 5.03 22.85 -2.61
N TYR A 373 4.46 23.05 -1.43
CA TYR A 373 3.35 23.99 -1.26
C TYR A 373 3.81 25.45 -1.46
N LYS A 374 4.98 25.84 -0.96
CA LYS A 374 5.54 27.19 -1.17
C LYS A 374 5.73 27.48 -2.65
N GLU A 375 6.37 26.55 -3.40
CA GLU A 375 6.55 26.68 -4.84
C GLU A 375 5.22 26.82 -5.62
N LEU A 376 4.13 26.25 -5.12
CA LEU A 376 2.81 26.38 -5.73
C LEU A 376 2.11 27.71 -5.40
N SER A 377 2.52 28.37 -4.31
CA SER A 377 1.92 29.64 -3.85
C SER A 377 2.56 30.86 -4.49
N GLU A 378 3.75 30.69 -5.06
CA GLU A 378 4.45 31.69 -5.89
C GLU A 378 3.87 31.72 -7.31
#